data_3d923cc0bc005f5ae8e69f86546aee8b
#
_entry.id   3d923cc0bc005f5ae8e69f86546aee8b
#
_cell.length_a   1.000
_cell.length_b   1.000
_cell.length_c   1.000
_cell.angle_alpha   90.00
_cell.angle_beta   90.00
_cell.angle_gamma   90.00
#
_symmetry.space_group_name_H-M   'P 1'
#
loop_
_entity.id
_entity.type
_entity.pdbx_description
1 polymer ?
#
loop_
_entity_poly.entity_id
_entity_poly.type
_entity_poly.pdbx_seq_one_letter_code
_entity_poly.pdbx_strand_id
1 'polypeptide(L)'
;KLRAELRYEIKKLHRDLSNTMIYVTHDQIEAMTLADRISVMKDGLIQQLDTPKQIYNKPANLFVAGFIGSPSMNFLSAKFDKSNQNLIIGKRHINISKYENINDLTDDQQVVFGIRPENIIIDKNENSILCKVELVEPMGADTLVWTSIEGTPISIRLEGSSNYNLNDEINISFDINRSSIFDSKSEERI
;
A
#
# COMPACT_ATOMS: atom_id res chain seq x y z
N LYS A 1 -13.89 -12.23 18.39
CA LYS A 1 -14.95 -13.16 18.00
C LYS A 1 -16.28 -12.43 17.76
N LEU A 2 -16.84 -11.72 18.74
CA LEU A 2 -18.15 -11.03 18.64
C LEU A 2 -18.25 -10.06 17.44
N ARG A 3 -17.21 -9.24 17.16
CA ARG A 3 -17.20 -8.32 16.01
C ARG A 3 -17.31 -9.05 14.66
N ALA A 4 -16.69 -10.22 14.52
CA ALA A 4 -16.77 -11.00 13.28
C ALA A 4 -18.17 -11.60 13.09
N GLU A 5 -18.78 -12.09 14.16
CA GLU A 5 -20.15 -12.60 14.16
C GLU A 5 -21.15 -11.49 13.81
N LEU A 6 -20.98 -10.29 14.41
CA LEU A 6 -21.84 -9.14 14.10
C LEU A 6 -21.73 -8.71 12.63
N ARG A 7 -20.51 -8.64 12.05
CA ARG A 7 -20.34 -8.33 10.62
C ARG A 7 -21.05 -9.35 9.72
N TYR A 8 -20.96 -10.63 10.06
CA TYR A 8 -21.65 -11.69 9.32
C TYR A 8 -23.17 -11.47 9.34
N GLU A 9 -23.76 -11.20 10.51
CA GLU A 9 -25.21 -10.97 10.64
C GLU A 9 -25.66 -9.69 9.91
N ILE A 10 -24.89 -8.60 9.98
CA ILE A 10 -25.19 -7.37 9.23
C ILE A 10 -25.19 -7.63 7.72
N LYS A 11 -24.18 -8.35 7.21
CA LYS A 11 -24.08 -8.63 5.77
C LYS A 11 -25.20 -9.56 5.30
N LYS A 12 -25.58 -10.53 6.13
CA LYS A 12 -26.73 -11.41 5.86
C LYS A 12 -28.03 -10.62 5.83
N LEU A 13 -28.28 -9.76 6.81
CA LEU A 13 -29.47 -8.91 6.89
C LEU A 13 -29.57 -7.98 5.66
N HIS A 14 -28.47 -7.33 5.28
CA HIS A 14 -28.42 -6.47 4.09
C HIS A 14 -28.80 -7.24 2.82
N ARG A 15 -28.24 -8.44 2.63
CA ARG A 15 -28.56 -9.30 1.48
C ARG A 15 -30.03 -9.69 1.48
N ASP A 16 -30.59 -10.09 2.64
CA ASP A 16 -31.96 -10.59 2.75
C ASP A 16 -32.99 -9.48 2.57
N LEU A 17 -32.67 -8.23 2.98
CA LEU A 17 -33.56 -7.09 2.83
C LEU A 17 -33.44 -6.39 1.47
N SER A 18 -32.31 -6.54 0.79
CA SER A 18 -32.00 -5.88 -0.51
C SER A 18 -32.21 -4.37 -0.53
N ASN A 19 -32.08 -3.72 0.62
CA ASN A 19 -32.26 -2.28 0.79
C ASN A 19 -30.92 -1.53 0.77
N THR A 20 -30.93 -0.25 0.41
CA THR A 20 -29.76 0.60 0.57
C THR A 20 -29.52 0.88 2.05
N MET A 21 -28.34 0.54 2.55
CA MET A 21 -27.90 0.78 3.92
C MET A 21 -26.69 1.70 3.92
N ILE A 22 -26.69 2.68 4.80
CA ILE A 22 -25.51 3.53 5.08
C ILE A 22 -24.97 3.13 6.44
N TYR A 23 -23.70 2.73 6.48
CA TYR A 23 -23.00 2.33 7.69
C TYR A 23 -21.78 3.22 7.91
N VAL A 24 -21.70 3.87 9.06
CA VAL A 24 -20.57 4.74 9.42
C VAL A 24 -19.68 4.00 10.41
N THR A 25 -18.41 3.87 10.08
CA THR A 25 -17.44 3.20 10.93
C THR A 25 -16.05 3.85 10.82
N HIS A 26 -15.24 3.70 11.85
CA HIS A 26 -13.80 3.97 11.81
C HIS A 26 -12.97 2.68 11.74
N ASP A 27 -13.62 1.51 11.70
CA ASP A 27 -12.96 0.22 11.57
C ASP A 27 -12.82 -0.14 10.09
N GLN A 28 -11.57 -0.16 9.60
CA GLN A 28 -11.26 -0.47 8.20
C GLN A 28 -11.71 -1.89 7.80
N ILE A 29 -11.64 -2.86 8.72
CA ILE A 29 -12.06 -4.23 8.45
C ILE A 29 -13.57 -4.27 8.22
N GLU A 30 -14.34 -3.52 9.00
CA GLU A 30 -15.78 -3.40 8.80
C GLU A 30 -16.09 -2.77 7.43
N ALA A 31 -15.47 -1.63 7.11
CA ALA A 31 -15.67 -0.97 5.83
C ALA A 31 -15.33 -1.91 4.65
N MET A 32 -14.16 -2.55 4.67
CA MET A 32 -13.68 -3.41 3.59
C MET A 32 -14.49 -4.70 3.41
N THR A 33 -15.11 -5.22 4.50
CA THR A 33 -15.84 -6.50 4.45
C THR A 33 -17.35 -6.35 4.26
N LEU A 34 -17.94 -5.28 4.76
CA LEU A 34 -19.40 -5.09 4.71
C LEU A 34 -19.86 -4.38 3.45
N ALA A 35 -19.12 -3.38 3.00
CA ALA A 35 -19.59 -2.43 2.00
C ALA A 35 -19.47 -2.95 0.57
N ASP A 36 -20.42 -2.57 -0.30
CA ASP A 36 -20.30 -2.64 -1.75
C ASP A 36 -19.51 -1.44 -2.28
N ARG A 37 -19.66 -0.28 -1.64
CA ARG A 37 -18.91 0.94 -1.91
C ARG A 37 -18.51 1.61 -0.59
N ILE A 38 -17.30 2.16 -0.56
CA ILE A 38 -16.76 2.90 0.58
C ILE A 38 -16.56 4.36 0.18
N SER A 39 -17.01 5.26 1.04
CA SER A 39 -16.68 6.68 0.97
C SER A 39 -15.60 6.98 2.02
N VAL A 40 -14.37 7.22 1.58
CA VAL A 40 -13.30 7.70 2.45
C VAL A 40 -13.43 9.21 2.59
N MET A 41 -13.53 9.71 3.82
CA MET A 41 -13.76 11.13 4.10
C MET A 41 -12.61 11.72 4.92
N LYS A 42 -12.27 12.97 4.62
CA LYS A 42 -11.33 13.79 5.39
C LYS A 42 -11.86 15.21 5.46
N ASP A 43 -11.93 15.78 6.65
CA ASP A 43 -12.35 17.18 6.90
C ASP A 43 -13.69 17.54 6.24
N GLY A 44 -14.67 16.61 6.26
CA GLY A 44 -15.98 16.79 5.66
C GLY A 44 -16.05 16.59 4.13
N LEU A 45 -14.93 16.33 3.49
CA LEU A 45 -14.84 16.11 2.03
C LEU A 45 -14.63 14.62 1.71
N ILE A 46 -15.29 14.16 0.64
CA ILE A 46 -15.08 12.82 0.11
C ILE A 46 -13.76 12.82 -0.67
N GLN A 47 -12.83 12.00 -0.22
CA GLN A 47 -11.52 11.79 -0.86
C GLN A 47 -11.60 10.76 -1.98
N GLN A 48 -12.38 9.70 -1.74
CA GLN A 48 -12.66 8.68 -2.76
C GLN A 48 -13.97 7.96 -2.42
N LEU A 49 -14.74 7.61 -3.44
CA LEU A 49 -15.95 6.81 -3.34
C LEU A 49 -15.90 5.68 -4.39
N ASP A 50 -15.62 4.47 -3.95
CA ASP A 50 -15.44 3.33 -4.86
C ASP A 50 -15.69 2.00 -4.13
N THR A 51 -15.52 0.89 -4.87
CA THR A 51 -15.52 -0.45 -4.27
C THR A 51 -14.31 -0.65 -3.33
N PRO A 52 -14.42 -1.52 -2.30
CA PRO A 52 -13.30 -1.84 -1.42
C PRO A 52 -12.01 -2.19 -2.18
N LYS A 53 -12.14 -3.00 -3.24
CA LYS A 53 -11.01 -3.43 -4.08
C LYS A 53 -10.30 -2.25 -4.76
N GLN A 54 -11.07 -1.29 -5.30
CA GLN A 54 -10.50 -0.12 -5.96
C GLN A 54 -9.82 0.82 -4.98
N ILE A 55 -10.44 1.09 -3.84
CA ILE A 55 -9.86 1.93 -2.80
C ILE A 55 -8.54 1.36 -2.28
N TYR A 56 -8.45 0.03 -2.14
CA TYR A 56 -7.23 -0.62 -1.70
C TYR A 56 -6.12 -0.60 -2.75
N ASN A 57 -6.46 -0.97 -4.00
CA ASN A 57 -5.48 -1.16 -5.06
C ASN A 57 -5.15 0.13 -5.84
N LYS A 58 -6.12 1.04 -5.96
CA LYS A 58 -6.00 2.28 -6.73
C LYS A 58 -6.49 3.48 -5.88
N PRO A 59 -5.81 3.77 -4.76
CA PRO A 59 -6.16 4.93 -3.94
C PRO A 59 -5.99 6.21 -4.74
N ALA A 60 -6.95 7.13 -4.63
CA ALA A 60 -6.96 8.36 -5.40
C ALA A 60 -5.86 9.34 -4.99
N ASN A 61 -5.44 9.31 -3.73
CA ASN A 61 -4.42 10.21 -3.20
C ASN A 61 -3.64 9.58 -2.04
N LEU A 62 -2.60 10.27 -1.57
CA LEU A 62 -1.75 9.85 -0.45
C LEU A 62 -2.55 9.59 0.84
N PHE A 63 -3.56 10.43 1.10
CA PHE A 63 -4.39 10.25 2.29
C PHE A 63 -5.12 8.91 2.27
N VAL A 64 -5.82 8.60 1.19
CA VAL A 64 -6.53 7.31 1.04
C VAL A 64 -5.57 6.13 1.12
N ALA A 65 -4.43 6.23 0.44
CA ALA A 65 -3.39 5.20 0.43
C ALA A 65 -2.83 4.89 1.83
N GLY A 66 -2.57 5.94 2.61
CA GLY A 66 -2.06 5.82 3.98
C GLY A 66 -3.12 5.45 5.00
N PHE A 67 -4.38 5.84 4.76
CA PHE A 67 -5.48 5.55 5.67
C PHE A 67 -5.96 4.10 5.58
N ILE A 68 -5.96 3.51 4.37
CA ILE A 68 -6.48 2.15 4.13
C ILE A 68 -5.35 1.13 4.12
N GLY A 69 -5.46 0.13 4.98
CA GLY A 69 -4.52 -0.98 5.14
C GLY A 69 -3.89 -1.05 6.53
N SER A 70 -3.59 -2.26 6.98
CA SER A 70 -2.89 -2.53 8.25
C SER A 70 -1.89 -3.67 8.04
N PRO A 71 -0.59 -3.36 7.96
CA PRO A 71 0.00 -2.02 7.94
C PRO A 71 -0.43 -1.15 6.75
N SER A 72 -0.21 0.16 6.85
CA SER A 72 -0.45 1.09 5.77
C SER A 72 0.52 0.90 4.60
N MET A 73 0.26 1.57 3.48
CA MET A 73 1.18 1.62 2.34
C MET A 73 2.51 2.26 2.75
N ASN A 74 3.62 1.69 2.30
CA ASN A 74 4.94 2.33 2.41
C ASN A 74 5.04 3.47 1.41
N PHE A 75 5.65 4.58 1.80
CA PHE A 75 5.87 5.75 0.95
C PHE A 75 7.33 6.11 0.87
N LEU A 76 7.84 6.30 -0.34
CA LEU A 76 9.21 6.71 -0.63
C LEU A 76 9.19 7.95 -1.51
N SER A 77 9.79 9.05 -1.05
CA SER A 77 10.00 10.23 -1.89
C SER A 77 11.00 9.91 -2.97
N ALA A 78 10.67 10.22 -4.21
CA ALA A 78 11.47 9.89 -5.38
C ALA A 78 11.40 10.99 -6.43
N LYS A 79 12.36 10.93 -7.36
CA LYS A 79 12.41 11.76 -8.55
C LYS A 79 12.35 10.85 -9.78
N PHE A 80 11.51 11.16 -10.76
CA PHE A 80 11.41 10.37 -11.98
C PHE A 80 12.49 10.76 -12.99
N ASP A 81 13.22 9.76 -13.47
CA ASP A 81 14.16 9.84 -14.60
C ASP A 81 13.50 9.19 -15.82
N LYS A 82 13.06 10.02 -16.74
CA LYS A 82 12.36 9.59 -17.94
C LYS A 82 13.25 8.80 -18.89
N SER A 83 14.54 9.18 -18.98
CA SER A 83 15.48 8.56 -19.92
C SER A 83 15.71 7.09 -19.61
N ASN A 84 15.78 6.72 -18.32
CA ASN A 84 16.01 5.37 -17.85
C ASN A 84 14.74 4.69 -17.34
N GLN A 85 13.60 5.41 -17.31
CA GLN A 85 12.33 4.94 -16.72
C GLN A 85 12.50 4.47 -15.27
N ASN A 86 13.25 5.23 -14.49
CA ASN A 86 13.58 4.92 -13.10
C ASN A 86 13.02 5.96 -12.13
N LEU A 87 12.68 5.50 -10.94
CA LEU A 87 12.55 6.36 -9.76
C LEU A 87 13.89 6.41 -9.05
N ILE A 88 14.38 7.60 -8.76
CA ILE A 88 15.61 7.87 -8.02
C ILE A 88 15.22 8.19 -6.57
N ILE A 89 15.67 7.34 -5.63
CA ILE A 89 15.47 7.48 -4.19
C ILE A 89 16.85 7.57 -3.54
N GLY A 90 17.30 8.78 -3.25
CA GLY A 90 18.69 9.00 -2.82
C GLY A 90 19.69 8.46 -3.84
N LYS A 91 20.44 7.42 -3.47
CA LYS A 91 21.39 6.73 -4.35
C LYS A 91 20.83 5.49 -5.05
N ARG A 92 19.58 5.16 -4.79
CA ARG A 92 18.93 3.95 -5.31
C ARG A 92 18.07 4.28 -6.53
N HIS A 93 18.00 3.31 -7.44
CA HIS A 93 17.21 3.39 -8.66
C HIS A 93 16.23 2.23 -8.68
N ILE A 94 14.94 2.53 -8.93
CA ILE A 94 13.88 1.54 -9.09
C ILE A 94 13.36 1.66 -10.50
N ASN A 95 13.53 0.61 -11.30
CA ASN A 95 12.98 0.60 -12.65
C ASN A 95 11.45 0.45 -12.60
N ILE A 96 10.74 1.41 -13.21
CA ILE A 96 9.28 1.47 -13.27
C ILE A 96 8.73 1.38 -14.69
N SER A 97 9.49 0.82 -15.63
CA SER A 97 9.06 0.67 -17.04
C SER A 97 7.74 -0.08 -17.20
N LYS A 98 7.34 -0.87 -16.21
CA LYS A 98 6.06 -1.62 -16.18
C LYS A 98 4.91 -0.86 -15.50
N TYR A 99 5.14 0.37 -15.03
CA TYR A 99 4.06 1.16 -14.41
C TYR A 99 3.01 1.55 -15.45
N GLU A 100 1.71 1.37 -15.12
CA GLU A 100 0.61 1.53 -16.09
C GLU A 100 0.54 2.94 -16.68
N ASN A 101 0.80 3.99 -15.89
CA ASN A 101 0.69 5.39 -16.30
C ASN A 101 2.06 6.09 -16.43
N ILE A 102 3.12 5.35 -16.77
CA ILE A 102 4.47 5.90 -16.87
C ILE A 102 4.58 7.10 -17.83
N ASN A 103 3.71 7.14 -18.86
CA ASN A 103 3.70 8.21 -19.85
C ASN A 103 3.14 9.55 -19.32
N ASP A 104 2.40 9.52 -18.21
CA ASP A 104 1.85 10.71 -17.56
C ASP A 104 2.90 11.41 -16.66
N LEU A 105 4.03 10.75 -16.44
CA LEU A 105 5.16 11.29 -15.68
C LEU A 105 6.03 12.19 -16.56
N THR A 106 6.43 13.33 -16.02
CA THR A 106 7.38 14.26 -16.67
C THR A 106 8.78 14.04 -16.11
N ASP A 107 9.79 14.31 -16.94
CA ASP A 107 11.19 14.20 -16.51
C ASP A 107 11.47 15.09 -15.31
N ASP A 108 12.29 14.61 -14.38
CA ASP A 108 12.65 15.30 -13.14
C ASP A 108 11.48 15.55 -12.16
N GLN A 109 10.29 14.99 -12.41
CA GLN A 109 9.13 15.15 -11.54
C GLN A 109 9.39 14.58 -10.14
N GLN A 110 9.07 15.37 -9.12
CA GLN A 110 9.09 14.90 -7.73
C GLN A 110 7.79 14.13 -7.47
N VAL A 111 7.93 12.91 -7.02
CA VAL A 111 6.81 11.99 -6.78
C VAL A 111 6.96 11.27 -5.45
N VAL A 112 5.87 10.68 -4.98
CA VAL A 112 5.88 9.73 -3.87
C VAL A 112 5.53 8.35 -4.42
N PHE A 113 6.47 7.42 -4.31
CA PHE A 113 6.27 6.01 -4.65
C PHE A 113 5.59 5.29 -3.50
N GLY A 114 4.42 4.73 -3.74
CA GLY A 114 3.62 3.96 -2.79
C GLY A 114 3.63 2.48 -3.11
N ILE A 115 3.94 1.65 -2.11
CA ILE A 115 3.92 0.19 -2.24
C ILE A 115 3.36 -0.47 -0.99
N ARG A 116 2.42 -1.41 -1.18
CA ARG A 116 1.87 -2.18 -0.06
C ARG A 116 2.91 -3.15 0.50
N PRO A 117 2.93 -3.42 1.83
CA PRO A 117 3.88 -4.33 2.45
C PRO A 117 3.92 -5.73 1.82
N GLU A 118 2.78 -6.25 1.40
CA GLU A 118 2.63 -7.56 0.74
C GLU A 118 3.07 -7.59 -0.73
N ASN A 119 3.34 -6.43 -1.33
CA ASN A 119 3.81 -6.31 -2.71
C ASN A 119 5.33 -6.05 -2.78
N ILE A 120 6.01 -6.15 -1.64
CA ILE A 120 7.47 -6.16 -1.56
C ILE A 120 7.92 -7.60 -1.48
N ILE A 121 8.84 -7.97 -2.36
CA ILE A 121 9.35 -9.34 -2.50
C ILE A 121 10.78 -9.38 -1.95
N ILE A 122 11.07 -10.35 -1.09
CA ILE A 122 12.44 -10.61 -0.64
C ILE A 122 13.04 -11.63 -1.59
N ASP A 123 13.85 -11.15 -2.53
CA ASP A 123 14.56 -11.96 -3.51
C ASP A 123 15.87 -11.29 -3.94
N LYS A 124 16.74 -12.05 -4.57
CA LYS A 124 18.00 -11.56 -5.14
C LYS A 124 17.89 -11.55 -6.65
N ASN A 125 17.51 -10.40 -7.20
CA ASN A 125 17.51 -10.15 -8.63
C ASN A 125 18.29 -8.87 -8.98
N GLU A 126 18.48 -8.59 -10.27
CA GLU A 126 19.28 -7.44 -10.74
C GLU A 126 18.74 -6.08 -10.29
N ASN A 127 17.42 -5.98 -9.98
CA ASN A 127 16.75 -4.76 -9.56
C ASN A 127 16.47 -4.73 -8.05
N SER A 128 17.04 -5.65 -7.28
CA SER A 128 16.84 -5.69 -5.84
C SER A 128 17.72 -4.69 -5.12
N ILE A 129 17.17 -4.17 -4.00
CA ILE A 129 17.87 -3.25 -3.09
C ILE A 129 18.33 -4.05 -1.88
N LEU A 130 19.63 -4.02 -1.59
CA LEU A 130 20.18 -4.61 -0.37
C LEU A 130 19.78 -3.73 0.82
N CYS A 131 19.09 -4.32 1.79
CA CYS A 131 18.65 -3.71 3.03
C CYS A 131 19.05 -4.56 4.23
N LYS A 132 18.95 -4.00 5.43
CA LYS A 132 19.21 -4.68 6.68
C LYS A 132 17.92 -4.78 7.50
N VAL A 133 17.64 -5.95 8.06
CA VAL A 133 16.48 -6.15 8.93
C VAL A 133 16.67 -5.38 10.24
N GLU A 134 15.73 -4.49 10.53
CA GLU A 134 15.73 -3.64 11.74
C GLU A 134 14.79 -4.19 12.83
N LEU A 135 13.71 -4.89 12.43
CA LEU A 135 12.75 -5.50 13.36
C LEU A 135 12.01 -6.63 12.67
N VAL A 136 11.64 -7.66 13.42
CA VAL A 136 10.78 -8.75 12.98
C VAL A 136 9.62 -8.91 13.96
N GLU A 137 8.39 -8.82 13.45
CA GLU A 137 7.16 -8.91 14.25
C GLU A 137 6.31 -10.10 13.76
N PRO A 138 6.36 -11.26 14.45
CA PRO A 138 5.46 -12.37 14.14
C PRO A 138 4.01 -12.00 14.51
N MET A 139 3.10 -12.07 13.53
CA MET A 139 1.67 -11.75 13.71
C MET A 139 0.76 -12.98 13.71
N GLY A 140 1.33 -14.16 13.86
CA GLY A 140 0.63 -15.44 13.82
C GLY A 140 0.55 -16.00 12.39
N ALA A 141 -0.42 -15.59 11.60
CA ALA A 141 -0.54 -16.05 10.21
C ALA A 141 0.50 -15.42 9.27
N ASP A 142 1.02 -14.25 9.62
CA ASP A 142 1.98 -13.48 8.83
C ASP A 142 3.13 -13.00 9.73
N THR A 143 4.19 -12.55 9.09
CA THR A 143 5.32 -11.86 9.75
C THR A 143 5.56 -10.52 9.07
N LEU A 144 5.71 -9.45 9.87
CA LEU A 144 6.22 -8.17 9.39
C LEU A 144 7.72 -8.09 9.60
N VAL A 145 8.42 -7.75 8.53
CA VAL A 145 9.85 -7.46 8.54
C VAL A 145 10.02 -5.97 8.26
N TRP A 146 10.70 -5.27 9.16
CA TRP A 146 11.00 -3.85 9.02
C TRP A 146 12.44 -3.66 8.57
N THR A 147 12.61 -2.74 7.66
CA THR A 147 13.90 -2.28 7.13
C THR A 147 13.81 -0.80 6.78
N SER A 148 14.88 -0.22 6.24
CA SER A 148 14.85 1.15 5.74
C SER A 148 15.53 1.29 4.38
N ILE A 149 15.04 2.24 3.58
CA ILE A 149 15.66 2.67 2.32
C ILE A 149 15.99 4.16 2.45
N GLU A 150 17.28 4.50 2.36
CA GLU A 150 17.75 5.90 2.50
C GLU A 150 17.17 6.59 3.76
N GLY A 151 17.10 5.82 4.87
CA GLY A 151 16.57 6.29 6.16
C GLY A 151 15.04 6.32 6.29
N THR A 152 14.29 5.96 5.25
CA THR A 152 12.83 5.84 5.30
C THR A 152 12.44 4.43 5.72
N PRO A 153 11.70 4.22 6.83
CA PRO A 153 11.24 2.91 7.26
C PRO A 153 10.31 2.25 6.24
N ILE A 154 10.51 0.95 6.03
CA ILE A 154 9.72 0.11 5.12
C ILE A 154 9.27 -1.13 5.87
N SER A 155 7.99 -1.43 5.81
CA SER A 155 7.42 -2.69 6.30
C SER A 155 7.18 -3.66 5.14
N ILE A 156 7.56 -4.92 5.35
CA ILE A 156 7.39 -6.02 4.40
C ILE A 156 6.51 -7.07 5.08
N ARG A 157 5.44 -7.51 4.41
CA ARG A 157 4.55 -8.55 4.94
C ARG A 157 4.83 -9.86 4.24
N LEU A 158 5.21 -10.85 5.03
CA LEU A 158 5.48 -12.20 4.57
C LEU A 158 4.40 -13.15 5.09
N GLU A 159 3.93 -14.06 4.25
CA GLU A 159 3.02 -15.12 4.67
C GLU A 159 3.75 -16.13 5.56
N GLY A 160 3.10 -16.52 6.66
CA GLY A 160 3.63 -17.49 7.60
C GLY A 160 4.72 -16.95 8.54
N SER A 161 5.49 -17.88 9.13
CA SER A 161 6.65 -17.58 9.93
C SER A 161 7.87 -17.32 9.05
N SER A 162 8.65 -16.31 9.36
CA SER A 162 9.93 -16.04 8.70
C SER A 162 11.08 -16.46 9.60
N ASN A 163 12.22 -16.82 8.99
CA ASN A 163 13.47 -17.13 9.69
C ASN A 163 14.43 -15.93 9.75
N TYR A 164 13.93 -14.71 9.41
CA TYR A 164 14.75 -13.51 9.47
C TYR A 164 14.96 -13.06 10.89
N ASN A 165 16.16 -12.56 11.16
CA ASN A 165 16.58 -12.03 12.46
C ASN A 165 17.03 -10.58 12.31
N LEU A 166 17.10 -9.87 13.44
CA LEU A 166 17.69 -8.54 13.51
C LEU A 166 19.10 -8.55 12.90
N ASN A 167 19.38 -7.58 12.06
CA ASN A 167 20.63 -7.38 11.33
C ASN A 167 20.89 -8.31 10.14
N ASP A 168 19.99 -9.23 9.80
CA ASP A 168 20.12 -10.00 8.56
C ASP A 168 20.12 -9.08 7.35
N GLU A 169 20.92 -9.42 6.35
CA GLU A 169 20.90 -8.74 5.05
C GLU A 169 19.86 -9.40 4.14
N ILE A 170 18.96 -8.58 3.60
CA ILE A 170 17.91 -8.99 2.68
C ILE A 170 17.98 -8.18 1.39
N ASN A 171 17.67 -8.79 0.28
CA ASN A 171 17.47 -8.11 -0.99
C ASN A 171 15.98 -7.99 -1.24
N ILE A 172 15.49 -6.77 -1.45
CA ILE A 172 14.07 -6.50 -1.68
C ILE A 172 13.85 -5.95 -3.07
N SER A 173 12.74 -6.34 -3.68
CA SER A 173 12.23 -5.81 -4.94
C SER A 173 10.75 -5.46 -4.82
N PHE A 174 10.21 -4.74 -5.80
CA PHE A 174 8.85 -4.21 -5.77
C PHE A 174 8.03 -4.75 -6.93
N ASP A 175 6.80 -5.19 -6.67
CA ASP A 175 5.83 -5.45 -7.73
C ASP A 175 5.29 -4.13 -8.28
N ILE A 176 5.92 -3.63 -9.33
CA ILE A 176 5.60 -2.34 -9.95
C ILE A 176 4.16 -2.28 -10.46
N ASN A 177 3.58 -3.39 -10.91
CA ASN A 177 2.20 -3.43 -11.39
C ASN A 177 1.18 -3.18 -10.26
N ARG A 178 1.60 -3.35 -9.00
CA ARG A 178 0.80 -3.13 -7.79
C ARG A 178 1.27 -1.93 -6.98
N SER A 179 2.13 -1.12 -7.53
CA SER A 179 2.55 0.14 -6.92
C SER A 179 1.59 1.28 -7.27
N SER A 180 1.74 2.38 -6.57
CA SER A 180 1.07 3.65 -6.89
C SER A 180 2.11 4.76 -6.90
N ILE A 181 1.97 5.70 -7.82
CA ILE A 181 2.80 6.90 -7.86
C ILE A 181 1.90 8.10 -7.66
N PHE A 182 2.30 8.99 -6.77
CA PHE A 182 1.55 10.21 -6.45
C PHE A 182 2.42 11.43 -6.78
N ASP A 183 1.80 12.47 -7.29
CA ASP A 183 2.48 13.77 -7.41
C ASP A 183 2.79 14.31 -6.02
N SER A 184 4.03 14.79 -5.80
CA SER A 184 4.46 15.23 -4.47
C SER A 184 3.80 16.51 -3.98
N LYS A 185 3.17 17.31 -4.87
CA LYS A 185 2.55 18.60 -4.53
C LYS A 185 1.04 18.48 -4.38
N SER A 186 0.38 17.85 -5.36
CA SER A 186 -1.08 17.65 -5.32
C SER A 186 -1.49 16.49 -4.43
N GLU A 187 -0.57 15.56 -4.12
CA GLU A 187 -0.81 14.29 -3.45
C GLU A 187 -1.73 13.33 -4.22
N GLU A 188 -2.16 13.69 -5.42
CA GLU A 188 -3.02 12.87 -6.27
C GLU A 188 -2.23 11.75 -6.96
N ARG A 189 -2.92 10.62 -7.19
CA ARG A 189 -2.34 9.50 -7.93
C ARG A 189 -2.20 9.83 -9.41
N ILE A 190 -1.05 9.47 -9.98
CA ILE A 190 -0.71 9.57 -11.40
C ILE A 190 -1.04 8.26 -12.12
#